data_e401dca1c5ce56db9fabf8f2d5d102cc
#
_entry.id   e401dca1c5ce56db9fabf8f2d5d102cc
#
_cell.length_a   1.000
_cell.length_b   1.000
_cell.length_c   1.000
_cell.angle_alpha   90.00
_cell.angle_beta   90.00
_cell.angle_gamma   90.00
#
_symmetry.space_group_name_H-M   'P 1'
#
loop_
_entity.id
_entity.type
_entity.pdbx_description
1 polymer ?
#
loop_
_entity_poly.entity_id
_entity_poly.type
_entity_poly.pdbx_seq_one_letter_code
_entity_poly.pdbx_strand_id
1 'polypeptide(L)'
;MLWIGPLAGAILCSRGGLLGAFLGSLLGGWVERCIREERLRARGARRSPRHSVNSLADAYRTLGVKPGASKSAVRRAYHALAKKYHPDILRASGASEREVFEATEKMSRVNAAWNIIENQ
;
A
#
# COMPACT_ATOMS: atom_id res chain seq x y z
N MET A 1 -54.68 13.32 -0.27
CA MET A 1 -53.61 12.73 0.58
C MET A 1 -53.00 11.57 -0.17
N LEU A 2 -51.88 11.82 -0.79
CA LEU A 2 -51.21 10.89 -1.70
C LEU A 2 -50.17 10.10 -0.94
N TRP A 3 -50.47 8.86 -0.61
CA TRP A 3 -49.57 7.90 -0.01
C TRP A 3 -48.87 7.09 -1.11
N ILE A 4 -47.89 7.72 -1.78
CA ILE A 4 -47.14 7.13 -2.91
C ILE A 4 -45.71 6.77 -2.46
N GLY A 5 -45.48 6.54 -1.17
CA GLY A 5 -44.15 6.31 -0.64
C GLY A 5 -43.49 4.91 -0.83
N PRO A 6 -44.20 3.77 -0.69
CA PRO A 6 -43.50 2.50 -0.66
C PRO A 6 -43.37 1.72 -1.98
N LEU A 7 -44.12 2.11 -3.02
CA LEU A 7 -44.17 1.33 -4.26
C LEU A 7 -43.13 1.74 -5.33
N ALA A 8 -42.60 2.95 -5.24
CA ALA A 8 -41.58 3.42 -6.20
C ALA A 8 -40.20 2.80 -5.94
N GLY A 9 -39.89 2.45 -4.69
CA GLY A 9 -38.61 1.80 -4.32
C GLY A 9 -38.51 0.34 -4.71
N ALA A 10 -39.63 -0.39 -4.72
CA ALA A 10 -39.65 -1.82 -5.01
C ALA A 10 -39.46 -2.14 -6.50
N ILE A 11 -39.87 -1.23 -7.39
CA ILE A 11 -39.78 -1.46 -8.84
C ILE A 11 -38.35 -1.21 -9.36
N LEU A 12 -37.62 -0.31 -8.72
CA LEU A 12 -36.21 -0.04 -9.11
C LEU A 12 -35.25 -1.16 -8.68
N CYS A 13 -35.53 -1.83 -7.57
CA CYS A 13 -34.75 -2.99 -7.11
C CYS A 13 -35.00 -4.27 -7.95
N SER A 14 -36.18 -4.41 -8.57
CA SER A 14 -36.58 -5.61 -9.30
C SER A 14 -35.88 -5.73 -10.67
N ARG A 15 -35.47 -4.64 -11.29
CA ARG A 15 -34.85 -4.68 -12.63
C ARG A 15 -33.32 -4.78 -12.63
N GLY A 16 -32.66 -4.54 -11.51
CA GLY A 16 -31.20 -4.63 -11.36
C GLY A 16 -30.73 -5.82 -10.49
N GLY A 17 -31.67 -6.59 -9.93
CA GLY A 17 -31.41 -7.49 -8.83
C GLY A 17 -30.49 -8.67 -9.15
N LEU A 18 -30.49 -9.22 -10.35
CA LEU A 18 -29.62 -10.33 -10.70
C LEU A 18 -28.20 -9.89 -11.10
N LEU A 19 -28.08 -8.81 -11.85
CA LEU A 19 -26.76 -8.29 -12.23
C LEU A 19 -26.05 -7.61 -11.05
N GLY A 20 -26.79 -6.87 -10.22
CA GLY A 20 -26.23 -6.20 -9.04
C GLY A 20 -25.76 -7.18 -7.97
N ALA A 21 -26.49 -8.28 -7.75
CA ALA A 21 -26.08 -9.33 -6.83
C ALA A 21 -24.85 -10.10 -7.34
N PHE A 22 -24.75 -10.30 -8.66
CA PHE A 22 -23.63 -11.03 -9.26
C PHE A 22 -22.35 -10.18 -9.25
N LEU A 23 -22.43 -8.89 -9.60
CA LEU A 23 -21.30 -7.97 -9.52
C LEU A 23 -20.90 -7.67 -8.08
N GLY A 24 -21.85 -7.52 -7.17
CA GLY A 24 -21.57 -7.29 -5.75
C GLY A 24 -20.89 -8.51 -5.08
N SER A 25 -21.27 -9.73 -5.46
CA SER A 25 -20.64 -10.95 -4.96
C SER A 25 -19.21 -11.12 -5.48
N LEU A 26 -18.95 -10.78 -6.74
CA LEU A 26 -17.61 -10.86 -7.33
C LEU A 26 -16.67 -9.78 -6.75
N LEU A 27 -17.14 -8.55 -6.61
CA LEU A 27 -16.34 -7.44 -6.07
C LEU A 27 -16.20 -7.54 -4.55
N GLY A 28 -17.24 -7.95 -3.82
CA GLY A 28 -17.21 -8.13 -2.37
C GLY A 28 -16.22 -9.22 -1.95
N GLY A 29 -16.20 -10.35 -2.63
CA GLY A 29 -15.25 -11.43 -2.35
C GLY A 29 -13.79 -11.04 -2.62
N TRP A 30 -13.57 -10.17 -3.59
CA TRP A 30 -12.22 -9.70 -3.93
C TRP A 30 -11.70 -8.68 -2.91
N VAL A 31 -12.55 -7.75 -2.52
CA VAL A 31 -12.25 -6.73 -1.49
C VAL A 31 -12.01 -7.39 -0.12
N GLU A 32 -12.83 -8.38 0.27
CA GLU A 32 -12.61 -9.11 1.53
C GLU A 32 -11.31 -9.92 1.53
N ARG A 33 -10.93 -10.52 0.39
CA ARG A 33 -9.63 -11.18 0.28
C ARG A 33 -8.48 -10.21 0.42
N CYS A 34 -8.51 -9.07 -0.24
CA CYS A 34 -7.49 -8.03 -0.10
C CYS A 34 -7.38 -7.53 1.35
N ILE A 35 -8.51 -7.22 2.00
CA ILE A 35 -8.53 -6.75 3.40
C ILE A 35 -8.07 -7.85 4.38
N ARG A 36 -8.42 -9.11 4.11
CA ARG A 36 -7.99 -10.24 4.94
C ARG A 36 -6.49 -10.49 4.81
N GLU A 37 -5.94 -10.41 3.60
CA GLU A 37 -4.51 -10.58 3.38
C GLU A 37 -3.70 -9.43 3.99
N GLU A 38 -4.20 -8.19 3.93
CA GLU A 38 -3.57 -7.07 4.62
C GLU A 38 -3.58 -7.23 6.15
N ARG A 39 -4.68 -7.73 6.72
CA ARG A 39 -4.75 -8.00 8.17
C ARG A 39 -3.85 -9.15 8.61
N LEU A 40 -3.71 -10.19 7.78
CA LEU A 40 -2.78 -11.28 8.04
C LEU A 40 -1.33 -10.82 7.86
N ARG A 41 -1.04 -10.00 6.85
CA ARG A 41 0.26 -9.36 6.65
C ARG A 41 0.61 -8.41 7.80
N ALA A 42 -0.34 -7.61 8.29
CA ALA A 42 -0.15 -6.74 9.44
C ALA A 42 0.11 -7.51 10.75
N ARG A 43 -0.45 -8.70 10.90
CA ARG A 43 -0.16 -9.60 12.03
C ARG A 43 1.17 -10.38 11.85
N GLY A 44 1.50 -10.77 10.62
CA GLY A 44 2.77 -11.39 10.28
C GLY A 44 3.94 -10.40 10.28
N ALA A 45 3.70 -9.16 9.88
CA ALA A 45 4.70 -8.08 9.90
C ALA A 45 5.17 -7.71 11.32
N ARG A 46 4.40 -8.08 12.36
CA ARG A 46 4.86 -7.95 13.76
C ARG A 46 5.90 -8.99 14.16
N ARG A 47 6.16 -10.01 13.34
CA ARG A 47 7.15 -11.09 13.58
C ARG A 47 8.23 -11.23 12.53
N SER A 48 8.23 -10.42 11.49
CA SER A 48 9.42 -10.28 10.66
C SER A 48 10.56 -9.78 11.55
N PRO A 49 11.77 -10.38 11.51
CA PRO A 49 12.91 -9.80 12.20
C PRO A 49 13.00 -8.37 11.68
N ARG A 50 12.59 -7.45 12.53
CA ARG A 50 12.74 -6.03 12.29
C ARG A 50 14.22 -5.82 12.03
N HIS A 51 14.60 -5.76 10.79
CA HIS A 51 15.74 -4.96 10.40
C HIS A 51 15.30 -3.53 10.67
N SER A 52 15.14 -3.27 11.96
CA SER A 52 14.87 -1.95 12.46
C SER A 52 16.11 -1.17 12.09
N VAL A 53 15.94 -0.22 11.19
CA VAL A 53 16.91 0.85 10.99
C VAL A 53 16.95 1.58 12.33
N ASN A 54 17.74 1.06 13.27
CA ASN A 54 17.74 1.52 14.66
C ASN A 54 18.84 2.56 14.91
N SER A 55 19.71 2.75 13.93
CA SER A 55 20.78 3.72 14.04
C SER A 55 20.79 4.67 12.85
N LEU A 56 21.26 5.89 13.11
CA LEU A 56 21.43 6.91 12.08
C LEU A 56 22.38 6.39 10.96
N ALA A 57 23.41 5.64 11.32
CA ALA A 57 24.34 5.03 10.36
C ALA A 57 23.65 4.03 9.42
N ASP A 58 22.74 3.21 9.96
CA ASP A 58 21.95 2.27 9.15
C ASP A 58 20.97 3.00 8.22
N ALA A 59 20.42 4.12 8.67
CA ALA A 59 19.57 4.96 7.84
C ALA A 59 20.34 5.52 6.62
N TYR A 60 21.53 6.03 6.81
CA TYR A 60 22.37 6.49 5.69
C TYR A 60 22.75 5.36 4.74
N ARG A 61 23.05 4.16 5.26
CA ARG A 61 23.32 2.97 4.45
C ARG A 61 22.11 2.55 3.62
N THR A 62 20.94 2.56 4.22
CA THR A 62 19.69 2.17 3.55
C THR A 62 19.38 3.09 2.38
N LEU A 63 19.65 4.40 2.53
CA LEU A 63 19.50 5.37 1.45
C LEU A 63 20.68 5.37 0.46
N GLY A 64 21.77 4.67 0.76
CA GLY A 64 22.96 4.61 -0.09
C GLY A 64 23.76 5.91 -0.13
N VAL A 65 23.69 6.71 0.92
CA VAL A 65 24.43 7.98 1.06
C VAL A 65 25.47 7.90 2.17
N LYS A 66 26.49 8.74 2.09
CA LYS A 66 27.53 8.81 3.12
C LYS A 66 26.96 9.41 4.43
N PRO A 67 27.40 8.93 5.60
CA PRO A 67 27.06 9.55 6.86
C PRO A 67 27.46 11.03 6.86
N GLY A 68 26.53 11.90 7.30
CA GLY A 68 26.76 13.35 7.25
C GLY A 68 26.51 14.01 5.90
N ALA A 69 25.91 13.31 4.94
CA ALA A 69 25.51 13.88 3.67
C ALA A 69 24.51 15.04 3.87
N SER A 70 24.53 16.03 2.96
CA SER A 70 23.61 17.17 3.03
C SER A 70 22.15 16.71 2.91
N LYS A 71 21.22 17.45 3.53
CA LYS A 71 19.77 17.15 3.43
C LYS A 71 19.28 17.06 1.98
N SER A 72 19.84 17.87 1.10
CA SER A 72 19.51 17.82 -0.34
C SER A 72 19.98 16.54 -1.02
N ALA A 73 21.15 16.03 -0.66
CA ALA A 73 21.66 14.74 -1.18
C ALA A 73 20.83 13.56 -0.67
N VAL A 74 20.47 13.55 0.61
CA VAL A 74 19.60 12.54 1.22
C VAL A 74 18.22 12.54 0.55
N ARG A 75 17.64 13.72 0.34
CA ARG A 75 16.34 13.86 -0.33
C ARG A 75 16.37 13.35 -1.76
N ARG A 76 17.42 13.63 -2.52
CA ARG A 76 17.58 13.11 -3.88
C ARG A 76 17.68 11.58 -3.90
N ALA A 77 18.45 11.00 -2.97
CA ALA A 77 18.57 9.56 -2.83
C ALA A 77 17.22 8.92 -2.46
N TYR A 78 16.47 9.51 -1.53
CA TYR A 78 15.14 9.07 -1.15
C TYR A 78 14.19 9.06 -2.35
N HIS A 79 14.10 10.16 -3.10
CA HIS A 79 13.23 10.24 -4.27
C HIS A 79 13.60 9.24 -5.37
N ALA A 80 14.91 9.02 -5.60
CA ALA A 80 15.37 8.02 -6.56
C ALA A 80 14.96 6.60 -6.15
N LEU A 81 15.12 6.25 -4.88
CA LEU A 81 14.69 4.95 -4.35
C LEU A 81 13.16 4.80 -4.32
N ALA A 82 12.45 5.85 -3.93
CA ALA A 82 11.00 5.88 -3.93
C ALA A 82 10.45 5.63 -5.35
N LYS A 83 10.98 6.30 -6.35
CA LYS A 83 10.61 6.07 -7.75
C LYS A 83 10.93 4.64 -8.22
N LYS A 84 12.09 4.10 -7.81
CA LYS A 84 12.53 2.75 -8.20
C LYS A 84 11.66 1.65 -7.59
N TYR A 85 11.23 1.80 -6.35
CA TYR A 85 10.49 0.78 -5.60
C TYR A 85 9.00 1.09 -5.43
N HIS A 86 8.48 2.07 -6.20
CA HIS A 86 7.07 2.41 -6.12
C HIS A 86 6.22 1.27 -6.67
N PRO A 87 5.26 0.73 -5.90
CA PRO A 87 4.48 -0.43 -6.32
C PRO A 87 3.67 -0.18 -7.58
N ASP A 88 3.13 1.03 -7.77
CA ASP A 88 2.34 1.37 -8.95
C ASP A 88 3.17 1.41 -10.22
N ILE A 89 4.41 1.90 -10.13
CA ILE A 89 5.34 1.93 -11.28
C ILE A 89 5.71 0.50 -11.66
N LEU A 90 5.96 -0.36 -10.69
CA LEU A 90 6.30 -1.76 -10.94
C LEU A 90 5.12 -2.54 -11.55
N ARG A 91 3.91 -2.32 -11.06
CA ARG A 91 2.72 -2.91 -11.66
C ARG A 91 2.50 -2.42 -13.09
N ALA A 92 2.67 -1.14 -13.34
CA ALA A 92 2.56 -0.57 -14.69
C ALA A 92 3.62 -1.11 -15.66
N SER A 93 4.81 -1.50 -15.16
CA SER A 93 5.87 -2.13 -15.94
C SER A 93 5.70 -3.64 -16.15
N GLY A 94 4.65 -4.24 -15.59
CA GLY A 94 4.38 -5.68 -15.71
C GLY A 94 5.16 -6.55 -14.74
N ALA A 95 5.66 -5.99 -13.64
CA ALA A 95 6.34 -6.75 -12.61
C ALA A 95 5.39 -7.77 -11.95
N SER A 96 5.93 -8.91 -11.56
CA SER A 96 5.18 -9.93 -10.85
C SER A 96 4.77 -9.46 -9.44
N GLU A 97 3.71 -10.03 -8.90
CA GLU A 97 3.24 -9.73 -7.53
C GLU A 97 4.34 -9.94 -6.47
N ARG A 98 5.22 -10.89 -6.70
CA ARG A 98 6.38 -11.16 -5.84
C ARG A 98 7.38 -10.01 -5.85
N GLU A 99 7.71 -9.50 -7.04
CA GLU A 99 8.60 -8.34 -7.20
C GLU A 99 8.01 -7.08 -6.59
N VAL A 100 6.70 -6.86 -6.77
CA VAL A 100 5.97 -5.76 -6.13
C VAL A 100 6.00 -5.88 -4.61
N PHE A 101 5.85 -7.09 -4.07
CA PHE A 101 5.93 -7.33 -2.63
C PHE A 101 7.33 -7.01 -2.07
N GLU A 102 8.39 -7.54 -2.71
CA GLU A 102 9.77 -7.27 -2.31
C GLU A 102 10.12 -5.78 -2.39
N ALA A 103 9.63 -5.09 -3.42
CA ALA A 103 9.82 -3.65 -3.56
C ALA A 103 9.08 -2.85 -2.47
N THR A 104 7.90 -3.29 -2.08
CA THR A 104 7.13 -2.67 -0.99
C THR A 104 7.86 -2.81 0.35
N GLU A 105 8.49 -3.96 0.62
CA GLU A 105 9.34 -4.13 1.81
C GLU A 105 10.56 -3.20 1.78
N LYS A 106 11.23 -3.09 0.63
CA LYS A 106 12.36 -2.16 0.45
C LYS A 106 11.92 -0.72 0.64
N MET A 107 10.77 -0.34 0.09
CA MET A 107 10.20 1.00 0.25
C MET A 107 9.89 1.33 1.72
N SER A 108 9.37 0.37 2.48
CA SER A 108 9.14 0.51 3.92
C SER A 108 10.43 0.82 4.69
N ARG A 109 11.53 0.15 4.35
CA ARG A 109 12.86 0.41 4.95
C ARG A 109 13.39 1.80 4.57
N VAL A 110 13.21 2.20 3.30
CA VAL A 110 13.60 3.53 2.81
C VAL A 110 12.84 4.64 3.54
N ASN A 111 11.53 4.47 3.75
CA ASN A 111 10.72 5.41 4.50
C ASN A 111 11.14 5.50 5.98
N ALA A 112 11.43 4.37 6.62
CA ALA A 112 11.93 4.36 8.00
C ALA A 112 13.28 5.08 8.12
N ALA A 113 14.20 4.85 7.18
CA ALA A 113 15.49 5.52 7.13
C ALA A 113 15.35 7.04 6.94
N TRP A 114 14.47 7.46 6.04
CA TRP A 114 14.16 8.87 5.81
C TRP A 114 13.65 9.55 7.08
N ASN A 115 12.68 8.94 7.76
CA ASN A 115 12.10 9.48 8.99
C ASN A 115 13.15 9.66 10.10
N ILE A 116 14.10 8.74 10.22
CA ILE A 116 15.19 8.85 11.20
C ILE A 116 16.09 10.05 10.89
N ILE A 117 16.42 10.27 9.62
CA ILE A 117 17.31 11.37 9.21
C ILE A 117 16.58 12.72 9.26
N GLU A 118 15.30 12.75 8.93
CA GLU A 118 14.51 13.99 8.92
C GLU A 118 14.28 14.54 10.33
N ASN A 119 14.20 13.66 11.33
CA ASN A 119 13.97 14.01 12.73
C ASN A 119 15.24 14.39 13.52
N GLN A 120 16.39 14.51 12.83
CA GLN A 120 17.65 15.01 13.40
C GLN A 120 17.74 16.53 13.24
#